data_a25814fbf0dd37cd6a5c7dc645bdea56
#
_entry.id   a25814fbf0dd37cd6a5c7dc645bdea56
#
_cell.length_a   1.000
_cell.length_b   1.000
_cell.length_c   1.000
_cell.angle_alpha   90.00
_cell.angle_beta   90.00
_cell.angle_gamma   90.00
#
_symmetry.space_group_name_H-M   'P 1'
#
loop_
_entity.id
_entity.type
_entity.pdbx_description
1 polymer ?
#
loop_
_entity_poly.entity_id
_entity_poly.type
_entity_poly.pdbx_seq_one_letter_code
_entity_poly.pdbx_strand_id
1 'polypeptide(L)'
;MLPDYSQSTATMVKLFIPKGPTDKEFIKMISDEQKKLGRSLPIYSLLILNLLKQRNRMTSSEISSELKLEDRRVKITLESLVNSGIVEASGSGRGKNYMLSSEYYHRTGNAIAYVRQKGIASIRYDELVMQLADANGTVCRAEVSDLLHITAPQAYR
;
A
#
# COMPACT_ATOMS: atom_id res chain seq x y z
N MET A 1 16.68 -13.80 1.16
CA MET A 1 17.88 -14.40 1.75
C MET A 1 17.52 -15.80 2.19
N LEU A 2 18.26 -16.81 1.75
CA LEU A 2 17.99 -18.21 2.11
C LEU A 2 18.60 -18.52 3.47
N PRO A 3 18.01 -19.46 4.23
CA PRO A 3 18.58 -19.94 5.48
C PRO A 3 19.99 -20.54 5.25
N ASP A 4 20.91 -20.21 6.12
CA ASP A 4 22.29 -20.72 6.07
C ASP A 4 22.46 -21.89 7.05
N TYR A 5 22.85 -23.05 6.54
CA TYR A 5 23.12 -24.29 7.27
C TYR A 5 24.59 -24.67 7.28
N SER A 6 25.49 -23.80 6.80
CA SER A 6 26.92 -24.09 6.61
C SER A 6 27.64 -24.54 7.90
N GLN A 7 27.12 -24.19 9.06
CA GLN A 7 27.67 -24.56 10.36
C GLN A 7 27.04 -25.83 10.96
N SER A 8 26.25 -26.57 10.18
CA SER A 8 25.69 -27.84 10.61
C SER A 8 26.74 -28.96 10.60
N THR A 9 26.61 -29.92 11.52
CA THR A 9 27.45 -31.12 11.60
C THR A 9 26.59 -32.37 11.42
N ALA A 10 27.19 -33.55 11.35
CA ALA A 10 26.45 -34.82 11.23
C ALA A 10 25.47 -35.09 12.39
N THR A 11 25.69 -34.47 13.54
CA THR A 11 24.90 -34.68 14.77
C THR A 11 24.10 -33.43 15.20
N MET A 12 24.32 -32.27 14.55
CA MET A 12 23.69 -31.01 14.94
C MET A 12 23.32 -30.17 13.73
N VAL A 13 22.07 -29.74 13.65
CA VAL A 13 21.61 -28.77 12.66
C VAL A 13 21.65 -27.36 13.26
N LYS A 14 22.48 -26.48 12.68
CA LYS A 14 22.51 -25.06 13.01
C LYS A 14 21.90 -24.26 11.89
N LEU A 15 20.82 -23.54 12.20
CA LEU A 15 20.18 -22.60 11.30
C LEU A 15 20.60 -21.19 11.69
N PHE A 16 21.31 -20.51 10.81
CA PHE A 16 21.61 -19.08 10.96
C PHE A 16 20.62 -18.24 10.18
N ILE A 17 19.85 -17.43 10.89
CA ILE A 17 18.91 -16.46 10.30
C ILE A 17 19.48 -15.07 10.54
N PRO A 18 20.11 -14.44 9.53
CA PRO A 18 20.67 -13.12 9.71
C PRO A 18 19.55 -12.09 9.97
N LYS A 19 19.74 -11.25 10.97
CA LYS A 19 18.87 -10.12 11.23
C LYS A 19 19.07 -9.08 10.12
N GLY A 20 18.07 -8.92 9.26
CA GLY A 20 18.05 -7.84 8.28
C GLY A 20 17.92 -6.44 8.94
N PRO A 21 18.14 -5.37 8.19
CA PRO A 21 17.89 -4.01 8.68
C PRO A 21 16.43 -3.90 9.14
N THR A 22 16.26 -3.51 10.41
CA THR A 22 14.94 -3.38 11.03
C THR A 22 14.37 -2.01 10.68
N ASP A 23 13.31 -1.98 9.91
CA ASP A 23 12.52 -0.77 9.67
C ASP A 23 11.54 -0.57 10.85
N LYS A 24 11.96 0.27 11.79
CA LYS A 24 11.19 0.55 13.01
C LYS A 24 9.85 1.20 12.71
N GLU A 25 9.79 2.09 11.73
CA GLU A 25 8.56 2.80 11.37
C GLU A 25 7.54 1.86 10.72
N PHE A 26 8.01 0.92 9.90
CA PHE A 26 7.14 -0.12 9.33
C PHE A 26 6.56 -1.05 10.41
N ILE A 27 7.37 -1.48 11.35
CA ILE A 27 6.90 -2.31 12.47
C ILE A 27 5.92 -1.53 13.34
N LYS A 28 6.19 -0.26 13.62
CA LYS A 28 5.31 0.61 14.39
C LYS A 28 3.97 0.80 13.69
N MET A 29 3.97 1.07 12.39
CA MET A 29 2.74 1.17 11.59
C MET A 29 1.89 -0.10 11.71
N ILE A 30 2.49 -1.29 11.57
CA ILE A 30 1.78 -2.57 11.73
C ILE A 30 1.23 -2.71 13.16
N SER A 31 2.04 -2.38 14.17
CA SER A 31 1.63 -2.47 15.58
C SER A 31 0.47 -1.52 15.90
N ASP A 32 0.51 -0.30 15.40
CA ASP A 32 -0.55 0.70 15.59
C ASP A 32 -1.86 0.22 14.95
N GLU A 33 -1.77 -0.36 13.75
CA GLU A 33 -2.95 -0.91 13.06
C GLU A 33 -3.54 -2.12 13.81
N GLN A 34 -2.69 -3.03 14.31
CA GLN A 34 -3.15 -4.16 15.13
C GLN A 34 -3.85 -3.70 16.40
N LYS A 35 -3.36 -2.62 17.04
CA LYS A 35 -4.01 -2.00 18.20
C LYS A 35 -5.37 -1.42 17.86
N LYS A 36 -5.49 -0.69 16.73
CA LYS A 36 -6.77 -0.14 16.24
C LYS A 36 -7.79 -1.26 15.98
N LEU A 37 -7.36 -2.35 15.38
CA LEU A 37 -8.22 -3.49 15.06
C LEU A 37 -8.52 -4.39 16.28
N GLY A 38 -7.80 -4.27 17.38
CA GLY A 38 -7.90 -5.15 18.54
C GLY A 38 -7.49 -6.61 18.27
N ARG A 39 -6.82 -6.88 17.15
CA ARG A 39 -6.38 -8.22 16.72
C ARG A 39 -5.11 -8.14 15.87
N SER A 40 -4.39 -9.26 15.81
CA SER A 40 -3.24 -9.39 14.92
C SER A 40 -3.67 -9.38 13.45
N LEU A 41 -2.86 -8.76 12.59
CA LEU A 41 -3.05 -8.83 11.15
C LEU A 41 -2.80 -10.25 10.64
N PRO A 42 -3.64 -10.77 9.73
CA PRO A 42 -3.42 -12.06 9.08
C PRO A 42 -2.07 -12.11 8.36
N ILE A 43 -1.48 -13.30 8.27
CA ILE A 43 -0.16 -13.49 7.62
C ILE A 43 -0.14 -12.97 6.17
N TYR A 44 -1.22 -13.15 5.41
CA TYR A 44 -1.31 -12.63 4.05
C TYR A 44 -1.25 -11.10 3.98
N SER A 45 -1.84 -10.41 4.95
CA SER A 45 -1.74 -8.95 5.08
C SER A 45 -0.28 -8.53 5.30
N LEU A 46 0.43 -9.22 6.19
CA LEU A 46 1.84 -8.93 6.48
C LEU A 46 2.74 -9.19 5.27
N LEU A 47 2.49 -10.26 4.51
CA LEU A 47 3.23 -10.58 3.29
C LEU A 47 3.02 -9.51 2.22
N ILE A 48 1.77 -9.08 1.99
CA ILE A 48 1.43 -8.04 1.03
C ILE A 48 2.06 -6.70 1.44
N LEU A 49 1.95 -6.30 2.71
CA LEU A 49 2.55 -5.07 3.21
C LEU A 49 4.08 -5.06 3.05
N ASN A 50 4.74 -6.19 3.36
CA ASN A 50 6.19 -6.31 3.17
C ASN A 50 6.59 -6.24 1.70
N LEU A 51 5.81 -6.83 0.81
CA LEU A 51 6.04 -6.77 -0.64
C LEU A 51 5.84 -5.34 -1.17
N LEU A 52 4.76 -4.65 -0.78
CA LEU A 52 4.52 -3.26 -1.16
C LEU A 52 5.61 -2.31 -0.63
N LYS A 53 6.18 -2.60 0.55
CA LYS A 53 7.33 -1.87 1.06
C LYS A 53 8.57 -2.02 0.17
N GLN A 54 8.82 -3.21 -0.36
CA GLN A 54 9.99 -3.50 -1.21
C GLN A 54 9.83 -2.99 -2.64
N ARG A 55 8.65 -3.15 -3.22
CA ARG A 55 8.34 -2.84 -4.62
C ARG A 55 7.69 -1.48 -4.81
N ASN A 56 7.29 -0.85 -3.71
CA ASN A 56 6.64 0.45 -3.63
C ASN A 56 5.22 0.49 -4.21
N ARG A 57 5.00 0.05 -5.45
CA ARG A 57 3.71 0.10 -6.13
C ARG A 57 3.51 -1.15 -6.98
N MET A 58 2.37 -1.83 -6.81
CA MET A 58 2.04 -3.07 -7.53
C MET A 58 0.55 -3.20 -7.80
N THR A 59 0.20 -3.93 -8.85
CA THR A 59 -1.17 -4.39 -9.11
C THR A 59 -1.49 -5.66 -8.31
N SER A 60 -2.79 -6.00 -8.19
CA SER A 60 -3.19 -7.25 -7.53
C SER A 60 -2.65 -8.50 -8.23
N SER A 61 -2.55 -8.48 -9.56
CA SER A 61 -2.02 -9.60 -10.34
C SER A 61 -0.52 -9.82 -10.11
N GLU A 62 0.27 -8.74 -10.03
CA GLU A 62 1.70 -8.84 -9.71
C GLU A 62 1.92 -9.37 -8.29
N ILE A 63 1.14 -8.90 -7.31
CA ILE A 63 1.19 -9.40 -5.93
C ILE A 63 0.85 -10.90 -5.87
N SER A 64 -0.21 -11.30 -6.57
CA SER A 64 -0.66 -12.70 -6.65
C SER A 64 0.44 -13.59 -7.23
N SER A 65 1.05 -13.16 -8.33
CA SER A 65 2.14 -13.87 -9.01
C SER A 65 3.40 -14.00 -8.12
N GLU A 66 3.81 -12.92 -7.47
CA GLU A 66 5.06 -12.89 -6.67
C GLU A 66 4.91 -13.67 -5.36
N LEU A 67 3.76 -13.59 -4.70
CA LEU A 67 3.47 -14.33 -3.47
C LEU A 67 2.94 -15.76 -3.72
N LYS A 68 2.66 -16.11 -4.98
CA LYS A 68 2.03 -17.39 -5.37
C LYS A 68 0.73 -17.65 -4.61
N LEU A 69 -0.08 -16.61 -4.47
CA LEU A 69 -1.38 -16.63 -3.81
C LEU A 69 -2.50 -16.55 -4.84
N GLU A 70 -3.67 -17.07 -4.47
CA GLU A 70 -4.88 -16.98 -5.28
C GLU A 70 -5.32 -15.50 -5.41
N ASP A 71 -5.64 -15.05 -6.64
CA ASP A 71 -6.06 -13.68 -6.97
C ASP A 71 -7.21 -13.17 -6.11
N ARG A 72 -8.20 -14.03 -5.87
CA ARG A 72 -9.36 -13.69 -5.03
C ARG A 72 -8.93 -13.34 -3.60
N ARG A 73 -8.03 -14.13 -3.03
CA ARG A 73 -7.52 -13.91 -1.68
C ARG A 73 -6.73 -12.61 -1.58
N VAL A 74 -5.87 -12.35 -2.58
CA VAL A 74 -5.10 -11.10 -2.66
C VAL A 74 -6.03 -9.90 -2.73
N LYS A 75 -7.06 -9.93 -3.58
CA LYS A 75 -8.03 -8.83 -3.73
C LYS A 75 -8.78 -8.55 -2.42
N ILE A 76 -9.33 -9.58 -1.76
CA ILE A 76 -10.03 -9.42 -0.48
C ILE A 76 -9.09 -8.83 0.59
N THR A 77 -7.84 -9.30 0.65
CA THR A 77 -6.86 -8.80 1.61
C THR A 77 -6.50 -7.34 1.31
N LEU A 78 -6.29 -6.98 0.04
CA LEU A 78 -6.02 -5.61 -0.38
C LEU A 78 -7.20 -4.67 -0.08
N GLU A 79 -8.44 -5.09 -0.32
CA GLU A 79 -9.63 -4.31 0.04
C GLU A 79 -9.68 -4.03 1.55
N SER A 80 -9.40 -5.05 2.37
CA SER A 80 -9.33 -4.88 3.83
C SER A 80 -8.23 -3.89 4.23
N LEU A 81 -7.04 -3.96 3.62
CA LEU A 81 -5.92 -3.05 3.90
C LEU A 81 -6.18 -1.62 3.41
N VAL A 82 -6.91 -1.45 2.31
CA VAL A 82 -7.35 -0.13 1.83
C VAL A 82 -8.39 0.47 2.77
N ASN A 83 -9.38 -0.33 3.19
CA ASN A 83 -10.41 0.12 4.13
C ASN A 83 -9.84 0.52 5.50
N SER A 84 -8.74 -0.10 5.93
CA SER A 84 -8.03 0.29 7.15
C SER A 84 -7.15 1.54 6.98
N GLY A 85 -6.92 2.00 5.76
CA GLY A 85 -6.10 3.16 5.44
C GLY A 85 -4.58 2.91 5.46
N ILE A 86 -4.13 1.67 5.64
CA ILE A 86 -2.70 1.31 5.65
C ILE A 86 -2.13 1.16 4.23
N VAL A 87 -3.00 0.89 3.26
CA VAL A 87 -2.70 0.81 1.82
C VAL A 87 -3.58 1.79 1.07
N GLU A 88 -3.00 2.49 0.12
CA GLU A 88 -3.72 3.32 -0.84
C GLU A 88 -3.84 2.62 -2.18
N ALA A 89 -4.96 2.84 -2.86
CA ALA A 89 -5.22 2.32 -4.18
C ALA A 89 -5.39 3.47 -5.19
N SER A 90 -4.80 3.36 -6.36
CA SER A 90 -4.91 4.33 -7.43
C SER A 90 -5.18 3.67 -8.78
N GLY A 91 -5.93 4.35 -9.65
CA GLY A 91 -6.36 3.80 -10.94
C GLY A 91 -7.59 2.89 -10.83
N SER A 92 -7.97 2.28 -11.93
CA SER A 92 -9.20 1.50 -12.05
C SER A 92 -9.03 0.20 -12.82
N GLY A 93 -9.97 -0.74 -12.62
CA GLY A 93 -10.02 -2.01 -13.33
C GLY A 93 -8.77 -2.85 -13.12
N ARG A 94 -8.26 -3.47 -14.19
CA ARG A 94 -7.06 -4.32 -14.16
C ARG A 94 -5.76 -3.56 -13.87
N GLY A 95 -5.73 -2.24 -14.14
CA GLY A 95 -4.61 -1.35 -13.90
C GLY A 95 -4.60 -0.71 -12.50
N LYS A 96 -5.50 -1.10 -11.59
CA LYS A 96 -5.54 -0.60 -10.22
C LYS A 96 -4.26 -1.00 -9.50
N ASN A 97 -3.54 0.00 -9.01
CA ASN A 97 -2.28 -0.14 -8.29
C ASN A 97 -2.48 0.10 -6.79
N TYR A 98 -1.65 -0.55 -6.00
CA TYR A 98 -1.66 -0.47 -4.55
C TYR A 98 -0.28 -0.05 -4.06
N MET A 99 -0.22 0.77 -3.03
CA MET A 99 0.99 1.27 -2.38
C MET A 99 0.75 1.46 -0.88
N LEU A 100 1.79 1.58 -0.08
CA LEU A 100 1.64 1.94 1.33
C LEU A 100 1.09 3.37 1.45
N SER A 101 0.38 3.65 2.54
CA SER A 101 -0.26 4.94 2.77
C SER A 101 0.75 6.08 2.87
N SER A 102 0.28 7.30 2.60
CA SER A 102 1.08 8.53 2.76
C SER A 102 1.66 8.66 4.17
N GLU A 103 0.93 8.21 5.19
CA GLU A 103 1.37 8.25 6.58
C GLU A 103 2.68 7.47 6.80
N TYR A 104 2.83 6.30 6.17
CA TYR A 104 4.09 5.55 6.22
C TYR A 104 5.26 6.35 5.64
N TYR A 105 5.06 6.97 4.47
CA TYR A 105 6.11 7.76 3.82
C TYR A 105 6.45 9.04 4.59
N HIS A 106 5.48 9.67 5.23
CA HIS A 106 5.73 10.79 6.14
C HIS A 106 6.56 10.38 7.36
N ARG A 107 6.22 9.27 8.01
CA ARG A 107 6.97 8.74 9.16
C ARG A 107 8.40 8.35 8.83
N THR A 108 8.65 7.86 7.62
CA THR A 108 10.01 7.47 7.16
C THR A 108 10.81 8.63 6.58
N GLY A 109 10.25 9.84 6.54
CA GLY A 109 10.89 11.01 5.92
C GLY A 109 11.03 10.89 4.40
N ASN A 110 10.30 9.98 3.75
CA ASN A 110 10.43 9.68 2.32
C ASN A 110 9.25 10.19 1.50
N ALA A 111 8.78 11.41 1.79
CA ALA A 111 7.67 12.05 1.09
C ALA A 111 7.89 12.14 -0.44
N ILE A 112 9.16 12.30 -0.87
CA ILE A 112 9.51 12.33 -2.31
C ILE A 112 9.17 11.00 -2.99
N ALA A 113 9.41 9.86 -2.34
CA ALA A 113 9.05 8.56 -2.88
C ALA A 113 7.53 8.40 -3.02
N TYR A 114 6.75 8.89 -2.06
CA TYR A 114 5.29 8.90 -2.14
C TYR A 114 4.80 9.68 -3.36
N VAL A 115 5.27 10.92 -3.54
CA VAL A 115 4.89 11.76 -4.69
C VAL A 115 5.20 11.09 -6.02
N ARG A 116 6.39 10.48 -6.15
CA ARG A 116 6.77 9.73 -7.36
C ARG A 116 5.84 8.55 -7.66
N GLN A 117 5.36 7.86 -6.61
CA GLN A 117 4.53 6.66 -6.78
C GLN A 117 3.06 7.00 -7.04
N LYS A 118 2.52 8.00 -6.35
CA LYS A 118 1.14 8.47 -6.56
C LYS A 118 0.97 9.10 -7.94
N GLY A 119 2.02 9.73 -8.44
CA GLY A 119 2.04 10.46 -9.71
C GLY A 119 1.57 11.91 -9.55
N ILE A 120 2.28 12.82 -10.20
CA ILE A 120 2.04 14.28 -10.11
C ILE A 120 0.62 14.66 -10.51
N ALA A 121 0.08 14.00 -11.56
CA ALA A 121 -1.29 14.26 -12.02
C ALA A 121 -2.35 13.95 -10.95
N SER A 122 -2.22 12.81 -10.25
CA SER A 122 -3.18 12.43 -9.21
C SER A 122 -3.17 13.40 -8.02
N ILE A 123 -1.98 13.81 -7.59
CA ILE A 123 -1.84 14.78 -6.49
C ILE A 123 -2.43 16.13 -6.88
N ARG A 124 -2.16 16.58 -8.12
CA ARG A 124 -2.70 17.82 -8.64
C ARG A 124 -4.22 17.80 -8.72
N TYR A 125 -4.81 16.64 -9.07
CA TYR A 125 -6.26 16.49 -9.10
C TYR A 125 -6.87 16.60 -7.70
N ASP A 126 -6.28 15.97 -6.70
CA ASP A 126 -6.72 16.08 -5.30
C ASP A 126 -6.68 17.54 -4.83
N GLU A 127 -5.59 18.26 -5.12
CA GLU A 127 -5.44 19.68 -4.79
C GLU A 127 -6.48 20.57 -5.49
N LEU A 128 -6.73 20.35 -6.77
CA LEU A 128 -7.72 21.12 -7.54
C LEU A 128 -9.14 20.91 -7.01
N VAL A 129 -9.50 19.66 -6.64
CA VAL A 129 -10.81 19.36 -6.04
C VAL A 129 -10.95 20.01 -4.67
N MET A 130 -9.90 19.99 -3.84
CA MET A 130 -9.90 20.67 -2.55
C MET A 130 -10.06 22.18 -2.70
N GLN A 131 -9.36 22.82 -3.62
CA GLN A 131 -9.50 24.25 -3.91
C GLN A 131 -10.92 24.58 -4.39
N LEU A 132 -11.54 23.74 -5.21
CA LEU A 132 -12.92 23.91 -5.63
C LEU A 132 -13.88 23.79 -4.44
N ALA A 133 -13.66 22.83 -3.54
CA ALA A 133 -14.46 22.65 -2.34
C ALA A 133 -14.34 23.85 -1.38
N ASP A 134 -13.13 24.39 -1.21
CA ASP A 134 -12.88 25.57 -0.38
C ASP A 134 -13.56 26.83 -0.96
N ALA A 135 -13.59 26.96 -2.30
CA ALA A 135 -14.20 28.08 -2.97
C ALA A 135 -15.74 28.04 -2.95
N ASN A 136 -16.32 26.86 -3.13
CA ASN A 136 -17.78 26.69 -3.30
C ASN A 136 -18.49 26.19 -2.05
N GLY A 137 -17.76 25.77 -1.01
CA GLY A 137 -18.29 25.15 0.21
C GLY A 137 -18.80 23.72 0.02
N THR A 138 -19.17 23.34 -1.18
CA THR A 138 -19.59 21.99 -1.58
C THR A 138 -19.11 21.70 -2.97
N VAL A 139 -18.87 20.41 -3.29
CA VAL A 139 -18.43 19.97 -4.63
C VAL A 139 -19.35 18.87 -5.10
N CYS A 140 -19.92 19.05 -6.31
CA CYS A 140 -20.69 18.02 -6.95
C CYS A 140 -19.89 17.27 -8.02
N ARG A 141 -20.34 16.07 -8.38
CA ARG A 141 -19.69 15.19 -9.35
C ARG A 141 -19.52 15.81 -10.72
N ALA A 142 -20.49 16.59 -11.16
CA ALA A 142 -20.44 17.24 -12.46
C ALA A 142 -19.32 18.29 -12.50
N GLU A 143 -19.15 19.06 -11.44
CA GLU A 143 -18.09 20.06 -11.30
C GLU A 143 -16.70 19.41 -11.29
N VAL A 144 -16.51 18.27 -10.60
CA VAL A 144 -15.25 17.52 -10.61
C VAL A 144 -14.96 16.96 -12.01
N SER A 145 -15.98 16.42 -12.68
CA SER A 145 -15.84 15.90 -14.04
C SER A 145 -15.40 16.98 -15.02
N ASP A 146 -15.98 18.17 -14.91
CA ASP A 146 -15.66 19.32 -15.75
C ASP A 146 -14.28 19.91 -15.43
N LEU A 147 -13.98 20.09 -14.13
CA LEU A 147 -12.69 20.62 -13.67
C LEU A 147 -11.50 19.78 -14.11
N LEU A 148 -11.62 18.46 -14.02
CA LEU A 148 -10.52 17.53 -14.31
C LEU A 148 -10.54 16.97 -15.73
N HIS A 149 -11.53 17.35 -16.56
CA HIS A 149 -11.77 16.80 -17.89
C HIS A 149 -11.81 15.26 -17.92
N ILE A 150 -12.46 14.66 -16.91
CA ILE A 150 -12.61 13.22 -16.76
C ILE A 150 -14.08 12.81 -16.94
N THR A 151 -14.31 11.54 -17.23
CA THR A 151 -15.67 11.03 -17.38
C THR A 151 -16.40 10.96 -16.02
N ALA A 152 -17.73 11.11 -16.02
CA ALA A 152 -18.54 11.03 -14.81
C ALA A 152 -18.34 9.76 -13.95
N PRO A 153 -18.11 8.55 -14.51
CA PRO A 153 -17.72 7.39 -13.73
C PRO A 153 -16.35 7.49 -13.06
N GLN A 154 -15.40 8.25 -13.64
CA GLN A 154 -14.08 8.48 -13.06
C GLN A 154 -14.12 9.49 -11.90
N ALA A 155 -15.01 10.47 -11.95
CA ALA A 155 -15.23 11.45 -10.89
C ALA A 155 -15.94 10.87 -9.63
N TYR A 156 -16.39 9.61 -9.68
CA TYR A 156 -17.04 8.93 -8.55
C TYR A 156 -16.05 8.22 -7.62
N ARG A 157 -14.80 8.13 -7.97
CA ARG A 157 -13.74 7.43 -7.23
C ARG A 157 -12.79 8.38 -6.54
#